data_0ae6ce7d8ce49a78ffcd1e255930d051
#
_entry.id   0ae6ce7d8ce49a78ffcd1e255930d051
#
_cell.length_a   1.000
_cell.length_b   1.000
_cell.length_c   1.000
_cell.angle_alpha   90.00
_cell.angle_beta   90.00
_cell.angle_gamma   90.00
#
_symmetry.space_group_name_H-M   'P 1'
#
loop_
_entity.id
_entity.type
_entity.pdbx_description
1 polymer ?
#
loop_
_entity_poly.entity_id
_entity_poly.type
_entity_poly.pdbx_seq_one_letter_code
_entity_poly.pdbx_strand_id
1 'polypeptide(L)'
;DAVSWYISPPNSRSATTQVYWQPGDGKKPARRGETSAVLDQSGKEVSTRETRGGFFLYRFHFDLHYMPVIWARYLVGVAAMFMLVAILSGIITHKKIFTDFFMLRFGKGQRSWLDAHNVTAVIALPFHLMITFTGLVTLAVLYMPWGIAANYAQTSTYQEAVFGKTEEVARSGQPAPLAALGPVMQSASAHWGGKRVGYLRVTNPGDATAMISVTRAPEGAIGSRGEEVTFNGVTGKPVGQSMAKGAALATESVMIGLHAGRFAEYGLRWLYFLSGLGGTIMVGSGLVLWTVKRRTKLPDPSRPHFGFRLVEKLNIATIAGFPAGIAAYFLANRLLPLDLAERADHEINSLFLTWLAVFVWALVRPSARAWPEMLGLVAVLFAAVPLVNAFTTARGLPASLLAGDWLFVSFDLVMLALAAGFAKGAHKAARKRVEAPRTTRRKPQEAMTA
;
A
#
# COMPACT_ATOMS: atom_id res chain seq x y z
N ASP A 1 -6.28 -15.57 30.71
CA ASP A 1 -6.07 -14.29 31.40
C ASP A 1 -5.48 -13.23 30.47
N ALA A 2 -6.34 -12.39 29.89
CA ALA A 2 -5.91 -11.28 29.07
C ALA A 2 -5.97 -9.97 29.85
N VAL A 3 -4.99 -9.09 29.63
CA VAL A 3 -4.97 -7.72 30.19
C VAL A 3 -5.85 -6.80 29.37
N SER A 4 -5.90 -6.99 28.08
CA SER A 4 -6.72 -6.16 27.19
C SER A 4 -7.25 -6.97 26.02
N TRP A 5 -8.44 -6.62 25.57
CA TRP A 5 -9.02 -7.04 24.28
C TRP A 5 -9.11 -5.86 23.34
N TYR A 6 -8.88 -6.13 22.07
CA TYR A 6 -8.96 -5.17 20.98
C TYR A 6 -9.92 -5.75 19.93
N ILE A 7 -11.05 -5.09 19.71
CA ILE A 7 -12.14 -5.60 18.88
C ILE A 7 -12.41 -4.62 17.75
N SER A 8 -12.32 -5.10 16.53
CA SER A 8 -12.67 -4.34 15.31
C SER A 8 -13.95 -4.95 14.70
N PRO A 9 -15.10 -4.28 14.83
CA PRO A 9 -16.35 -4.73 14.23
C PRO A 9 -16.28 -4.77 12.70
N PRO A 10 -17.21 -5.47 12.03
CA PRO A 10 -17.33 -5.44 10.57
C PRO A 10 -17.52 -4.02 10.06
N ASN A 11 -16.92 -3.73 8.92
CA ASN A 11 -16.98 -2.42 8.27
C ASN A 11 -16.99 -2.57 6.75
N SER A 12 -17.00 -1.45 6.01
CA SER A 12 -17.00 -1.45 4.54
C SER A 12 -15.75 -2.09 3.89
N ARG A 13 -14.74 -2.48 4.68
CA ARG A 13 -13.47 -3.09 4.22
C ARG A 13 -13.27 -4.52 4.75
N SER A 14 -13.98 -4.89 5.82
CA SER A 14 -13.89 -6.21 6.45
C SER A 14 -15.28 -6.68 6.85
N ALA A 15 -15.69 -7.85 6.36
CA ALA A 15 -17.00 -8.45 6.66
C ALA A 15 -17.03 -9.19 8.01
N THR A 16 -15.90 -9.31 8.68
CA THR A 16 -15.72 -10.10 9.90
C THR A 16 -15.35 -9.22 11.09
N THR A 17 -15.69 -9.66 12.29
CA THR A 17 -15.17 -9.10 13.53
C THR A 17 -13.78 -9.66 13.78
N GLN A 18 -12.81 -8.80 14.01
CA GLN A 18 -11.46 -9.19 14.39
C GLN A 18 -11.23 -8.91 15.86
N VAL A 19 -10.81 -9.91 16.60
CA VAL A 19 -10.47 -9.82 18.01
C VAL A 19 -8.99 -10.13 18.21
N TYR A 20 -8.31 -9.27 18.93
CA TYR A 20 -6.96 -9.48 19.40
C TYR A 20 -6.90 -9.30 20.91
N TRP A 21 -6.13 -10.09 21.62
CA TRP A 21 -5.94 -9.92 23.05
C TRP A 21 -4.47 -9.93 23.46
N GLN A 22 -4.19 -9.20 24.52
CA GLN A 22 -2.87 -9.14 25.13
C GLN A 22 -2.85 -10.07 26.35
N PRO A 23 -1.97 -11.10 26.39
CA PRO A 23 -1.83 -11.98 27.54
C PRO A 23 -1.40 -11.25 28.80
N GLY A 24 -1.88 -11.73 29.94
CA GLY A 24 -1.61 -11.13 31.25
C GLY A 24 -0.24 -11.46 31.86
N ASP A 25 0.40 -12.50 31.37
CA ASP A 25 1.69 -12.98 31.87
C ASP A 25 2.91 -12.28 31.23
N GLY A 26 2.67 -11.27 30.41
CA GLY A 26 3.72 -10.54 29.69
C GLY A 26 4.47 -11.37 28.64
N LYS A 27 4.11 -12.63 28.44
CA LYS A 27 4.70 -13.48 27.42
C LYS A 27 4.29 -13.04 26.04
N LYS A 28 5.25 -12.96 25.15
CA LYS A 28 4.96 -12.81 23.73
C LYS A 28 4.36 -14.13 23.23
N PRO A 29 3.29 -14.08 22.38
CA PRO A 29 2.73 -15.29 21.82
C PRO A 29 3.80 -16.04 21.04
N ALA A 30 3.86 -17.36 21.21
CA ALA A 30 4.86 -18.22 20.56
C ALA A 30 4.59 -18.33 19.06
N ARG A 31 3.31 -18.22 18.67
CA ARG A 31 2.88 -18.21 17.27
C ARG A 31 1.96 -17.04 16.97
N ARG A 32 2.02 -16.56 15.75
CA ARG A 32 1.07 -15.59 15.23
C ARG A 32 -0.32 -16.24 15.16
N GLY A 33 -1.33 -15.55 15.70
CA GLY A 33 -2.70 -16.06 15.75
C GLY A 33 -3.11 -16.62 17.12
N GLU A 34 -2.18 -16.97 18.00
CA GLU A 34 -2.49 -17.46 19.36
C GLU A 34 -3.27 -16.42 20.20
N THR A 35 -3.15 -15.15 19.85
CA THR A 35 -3.79 -14.03 20.55
C THR A 35 -4.77 -13.28 19.67
N SER A 36 -5.34 -13.94 18.67
CA SER A 36 -6.33 -13.33 17.77
C SER A 36 -7.36 -14.34 17.30
N ALA A 37 -8.58 -13.87 17.07
CA ALA A 37 -9.67 -14.64 16.50
C ALA A 37 -10.40 -13.81 15.44
N VAL A 38 -10.94 -14.47 14.43
CA VAL A 38 -11.83 -13.89 13.43
C VAL A 38 -13.21 -14.47 13.64
N LEU A 39 -14.21 -13.62 13.85
CA LEU A 39 -15.57 -14.02 14.12
C LEU A 39 -16.48 -13.64 12.95
N ASP A 40 -17.45 -14.50 12.64
CA ASP A 40 -18.53 -14.18 11.70
C ASP A 40 -19.59 -13.26 12.35
N GLN A 41 -20.69 -13.02 11.63
CA GLN A 41 -21.79 -12.18 12.11
C GLN A 41 -22.56 -12.82 13.29
N SER A 42 -22.45 -14.13 13.47
CA SER A 42 -23.06 -14.85 14.60
C SER A 42 -22.17 -14.89 15.84
N GLY A 43 -20.93 -14.39 15.74
CA GLY A 43 -19.91 -14.46 16.78
C GLY A 43 -19.16 -15.80 16.81
N LYS A 44 -19.38 -16.67 15.84
CA LYS A 44 -18.67 -17.95 15.72
C LYS A 44 -17.29 -17.71 15.11
N GLU A 45 -16.28 -18.37 15.66
CA GLU A 45 -14.93 -18.30 15.12
C GLU A 45 -14.86 -18.93 13.71
N VAL A 46 -14.25 -18.17 12.79
CA VAL A 46 -14.03 -18.60 11.41
C VAL A 46 -12.58 -18.96 11.23
N SER A 47 -12.33 -20.22 10.88
CA SER A 47 -10.98 -20.63 10.46
C SER A 47 -10.63 -19.97 9.14
N THR A 48 -9.59 -19.16 9.14
CA THR A 48 -9.04 -18.51 7.95
C THR A 48 -7.67 -19.10 7.62
N ARG A 49 -7.32 -19.14 6.32
CA ARG A 49 -5.97 -19.53 5.95
C ARG A 49 -4.94 -18.57 6.55
N GLU A 50 -3.80 -19.07 6.94
CA GLU A 50 -2.70 -18.21 7.35
C GLU A 50 -2.21 -17.39 6.15
N THR A 51 -2.25 -16.07 6.26
CA THR A 51 -1.82 -15.14 5.21
C THR A 51 -1.43 -13.78 5.79
N ARG A 52 -0.54 -13.07 5.12
CA ARG A 52 -0.30 -11.63 5.39
C ARG A 52 -1.28 -10.75 4.61
N GLY A 53 -1.90 -11.25 3.55
CA GLY A 53 -2.93 -10.58 2.77
C GLY A 53 -2.54 -9.15 2.35
N GLY A 54 -3.54 -8.28 2.23
CA GLY A 54 -3.32 -6.87 1.90
C GLY A 54 -2.53 -6.10 2.95
N PHE A 55 -2.48 -6.59 4.21
CA PHE A 55 -1.72 -5.93 5.27
C PHE A 55 -0.21 -5.95 5.01
N PHE A 56 0.32 -6.99 4.36
CA PHE A 56 1.72 -6.99 3.94
C PHE A 56 1.98 -5.87 2.92
N LEU A 57 1.16 -5.73 1.88
CA LEU A 57 1.33 -4.68 0.87
C LEU A 57 1.22 -3.27 1.48
N TYR A 58 0.30 -3.08 2.44
CA TYR A 58 0.19 -1.85 3.19
C TYR A 58 1.48 -1.54 3.99
N ARG A 59 2.02 -2.50 4.73
CA ARG A 59 3.27 -2.35 5.49
C ARG A 59 4.47 -2.16 4.58
N PHE A 60 4.53 -2.89 3.46
CA PHE A 60 5.62 -2.80 2.50
C PHE A 60 5.78 -1.40 1.90
N HIS A 61 4.70 -0.63 1.84
CA HIS A 61 4.72 0.75 1.36
C HIS A 61 5.67 1.67 2.15
N PHE A 62 5.83 1.45 3.47
CA PHE A 62 6.64 2.33 4.32
C PHE A 62 7.66 1.61 5.21
N ASP A 63 7.51 0.31 5.45
CA ASP A 63 8.44 -0.47 6.25
C ASP A 63 9.41 -1.29 5.40
N LEU A 64 9.13 -1.44 4.09
CA LEU A 64 9.85 -2.36 3.21
C LEU A 64 9.86 -3.79 3.80
N HIS A 65 10.84 -4.63 3.43
CA HIS A 65 10.99 -5.98 3.98
C HIS A 65 12.46 -6.39 4.02
N TYR A 66 12.80 -7.42 4.79
CA TYR A 66 14.16 -7.92 4.99
C TYR A 66 15.20 -6.90 5.50
N MET A 67 14.73 -5.83 6.15
CA MET A 67 15.60 -4.83 6.76
C MET A 67 14.97 -4.26 8.03
N PRO A 68 15.75 -3.66 8.94
CA PRO A 68 15.20 -3.01 10.14
C PRO A 68 14.22 -1.90 9.75
N VAL A 69 13.03 -1.91 10.37
CA VAL A 69 11.92 -1.01 10.06
C VAL A 69 12.32 0.47 10.10
N ILE A 70 13.18 0.85 11.06
CA ILE A 70 13.61 2.25 11.20
C ILE A 70 14.38 2.74 9.96
N TRP A 71 15.29 1.93 9.43
CA TRP A 71 16.03 2.25 8.22
C TRP A 71 15.15 2.27 6.97
N ALA A 72 14.20 1.32 6.90
CA ALA A 72 13.21 1.30 5.83
C ALA A 72 12.43 2.61 5.76
N ARG A 73 11.94 3.08 6.91
CA ARG A 73 11.19 4.35 7.00
C ARG A 73 12.02 5.54 6.60
N TYR A 74 13.29 5.62 7.00
CA TYR A 74 14.18 6.69 6.54
C TYR A 74 14.40 6.66 5.03
N LEU A 75 14.61 5.47 4.44
CA LEU A 75 14.76 5.34 2.97
C LEU A 75 13.50 5.78 2.22
N VAL A 76 12.32 5.36 2.69
CA VAL A 76 11.04 5.78 2.12
C VAL A 76 10.83 7.29 2.30
N GLY A 77 11.20 7.86 3.45
CA GLY A 77 11.14 9.29 3.72
C GLY A 77 12.02 10.10 2.78
N VAL A 78 13.26 9.65 2.55
CA VAL A 78 14.18 10.28 1.58
C VAL A 78 13.58 10.21 0.16
N ALA A 79 13.03 9.07 -0.25
CA ALA A 79 12.38 8.96 -1.56
C ALA A 79 11.17 9.89 -1.69
N ALA A 80 10.33 9.99 -0.64
CA ALA A 80 9.18 10.90 -0.60
C ALA A 80 9.62 12.38 -0.63
N MET A 81 10.72 12.73 0.05
CA MET A 81 11.28 14.09 0.02
C MET A 81 11.77 14.46 -1.39
N PHE A 82 12.49 13.56 -2.06
CA PHE A 82 12.89 13.78 -3.45
C PHE A 82 11.70 13.90 -4.39
N MET A 83 10.65 13.09 -4.18
CA MET A 83 9.42 13.21 -4.95
C MET A 83 8.75 14.57 -4.73
N LEU A 84 8.65 15.05 -3.50
CA LEU A 84 8.07 16.37 -3.19
C LEU A 84 8.86 17.49 -3.86
N VAL A 85 10.19 17.48 -3.75
CA VAL A 85 11.07 18.44 -4.41
C VAL A 85 10.90 18.38 -5.94
N ALA A 86 10.81 17.19 -6.52
CA ALA A 86 10.59 17.01 -7.95
C ALA A 86 9.24 17.61 -8.41
N ILE A 87 8.17 17.38 -7.64
CA ILE A 87 6.84 17.95 -7.92
C ILE A 87 6.89 19.48 -7.87
N LEU A 88 7.41 20.05 -6.78
CA LEU A 88 7.47 21.50 -6.59
C LEU A 88 8.37 22.17 -7.64
N SER A 89 9.55 21.62 -7.90
CA SER A 89 10.45 22.14 -8.94
C SER A 89 9.84 22.02 -10.33
N GLY A 90 9.12 20.92 -10.60
CA GLY A 90 8.40 20.72 -11.85
C GLY A 90 7.34 21.80 -12.10
N ILE A 91 6.55 22.15 -11.07
CA ILE A 91 5.56 23.22 -11.15
C ILE A 91 6.22 24.58 -11.42
N ILE A 92 7.32 24.88 -10.72
CA ILE A 92 8.02 26.19 -10.82
C ILE A 92 8.73 26.34 -12.17
N THR A 93 9.40 25.27 -12.64
CA THR A 93 10.24 25.34 -13.83
C THR A 93 9.48 25.18 -15.14
N HIS A 94 8.36 24.43 -15.13
CA HIS A 94 7.59 24.13 -16.34
C HIS A 94 6.51 25.17 -16.59
N LYS A 95 6.91 26.36 -17.07
CA LYS A 95 5.99 27.52 -17.28
C LYS A 95 4.76 27.24 -18.15
N LYS A 96 4.80 26.21 -19.01
CA LYS A 96 3.71 25.82 -19.93
C LYS A 96 2.98 24.55 -19.52
N ILE A 97 3.08 24.15 -18.25
CA ILE A 97 2.54 22.87 -17.77
C ILE A 97 1.07 22.65 -18.12
N PHE A 98 0.24 23.69 -18.02
CA PHE A 98 -1.20 23.62 -18.34
C PHE A 98 -1.49 23.74 -19.83
N THR A 99 -0.70 24.49 -20.61
CA THR A 99 -0.82 24.56 -22.07
C THR A 99 -0.42 23.27 -22.75
N ASP A 100 0.68 22.67 -22.32
CA ASP A 100 1.18 21.39 -22.84
C ASP A 100 0.29 20.20 -22.42
N PHE A 101 -0.50 20.35 -21.36
CA PHE A 101 -1.48 19.36 -20.92
C PHE A 101 -2.52 19.02 -22.00
N PHE A 102 -3.03 20.03 -22.72
CA PHE A 102 -4.03 19.81 -23.79
C PHE A 102 -3.44 19.28 -25.10
N MET A 103 -2.14 19.07 -25.18
CA MET A 103 -1.41 18.70 -26.38
C MET A 103 -1.12 17.19 -26.47
N LEU A 104 -2.14 16.34 -26.28
CA LEU A 104 -1.97 14.87 -26.39
C LEU A 104 -2.00 14.43 -27.86
N ARG A 105 -0.82 14.12 -28.39
CA ARG A 105 -0.62 13.68 -29.77
C ARG A 105 -0.41 12.17 -29.83
N PHE A 106 -1.25 11.48 -30.56
CA PHE A 106 -1.12 10.03 -30.77
C PHE A 106 -0.27 9.72 -32.02
N GLY A 107 0.41 8.57 -32.02
CA GLY A 107 1.14 8.07 -33.19
C GLY A 107 2.45 8.79 -33.54
N LYS A 108 2.93 9.76 -32.73
CA LYS A 108 4.15 10.55 -32.94
C LYS A 108 5.39 9.97 -32.24
N GLY A 109 5.44 8.67 -31.97
CA GLY A 109 6.60 8.01 -31.38
C GLY A 109 6.95 8.51 -29.97
N GLN A 110 8.20 8.97 -29.75
CA GLN A 110 8.67 9.45 -28.46
C GLN A 110 7.86 10.66 -27.94
N ARG A 111 7.38 11.51 -28.84
CA ARG A 111 6.59 12.70 -28.49
C ARG A 111 5.25 12.34 -27.88
N SER A 112 4.58 11.29 -28.38
CA SER A 112 3.33 10.77 -27.76
C SER A 112 3.56 10.25 -26.35
N TRP A 113 4.70 9.63 -26.07
CA TRP A 113 5.05 9.18 -24.72
C TRP A 113 5.31 10.34 -23.77
N LEU A 114 5.96 11.39 -24.27
CA LEU A 114 6.17 12.60 -23.47
C LEU A 114 4.84 13.32 -23.17
N ASP A 115 3.98 13.45 -24.18
CA ASP A 115 2.66 14.04 -24.00
C ASP A 115 1.82 13.23 -22.99
N ALA A 116 1.81 11.89 -23.09
CA ALA A 116 1.13 11.01 -22.15
C ALA A 116 1.70 11.12 -20.72
N HIS A 117 3.01 11.21 -20.58
CA HIS A 117 3.66 11.45 -19.30
C HIS A 117 3.23 12.78 -18.68
N ASN A 118 3.24 13.87 -19.46
CA ASN A 118 2.81 15.20 -19.01
C ASN A 118 1.35 15.22 -18.62
N VAL A 119 0.45 14.64 -19.44
CA VAL A 119 -0.98 14.58 -19.16
C VAL A 119 -1.24 13.83 -17.85
N THR A 120 -0.62 12.67 -17.66
CA THR A 120 -0.76 11.88 -16.43
C THR A 120 -0.23 12.64 -15.21
N ALA A 121 0.92 13.33 -15.37
CA ALA A 121 1.51 14.13 -14.30
C ALA A 121 0.60 15.28 -13.87
N VAL A 122 0.00 16.00 -14.82
CA VAL A 122 -0.83 17.19 -14.52
C VAL A 122 -2.21 16.81 -13.96
N ILE A 123 -2.88 15.79 -14.51
CA ILE A 123 -4.17 15.31 -14.00
C ILE A 123 -4.06 14.90 -12.53
N ALA A 124 -3.03 14.15 -12.20
CA ALA A 124 -2.84 13.63 -10.85
C ALA A 124 -2.01 14.56 -9.94
N LEU A 125 -1.62 15.75 -10.42
CA LEU A 125 -0.74 16.66 -9.68
C LEU A 125 -1.27 17.05 -8.28
N PRO A 126 -2.53 17.47 -8.11
CA PRO A 126 -3.06 17.80 -6.79
C PRO A 126 -3.02 16.58 -5.84
N PHE A 127 -3.34 15.40 -6.37
CA PHE A 127 -3.28 14.17 -5.60
C PHE A 127 -1.82 13.80 -5.24
N HIS A 128 -0.89 13.87 -6.20
CA HIS A 128 0.52 13.54 -5.94
C HIS A 128 1.15 14.50 -4.94
N LEU A 129 0.85 15.79 -5.01
CA LEU A 129 1.32 16.76 -4.03
C LEU A 129 0.74 16.46 -2.65
N MET A 130 -0.57 16.26 -2.55
CA MET A 130 -1.27 15.95 -1.31
C MET A 130 -0.72 14.65 -0.70
N ILE A 131 -0.69 13.54 -1.45
CA ILE A 131 -0.33 12.22 -0.90
C ILE A 131 1.14 12.16 -0.47
N THR A 132 2.04 12.84 -1.20
CA THR A 132 3.47 12.89 -0.87
C THR A 132 3.72 13.72 0.38
N PHE A 133 3.14 14.92 0.45
CA PHE A 133 3.28 15.80 1.61
C PHE A 133 2.69 15.17 2.87
N THR A 134 1.46 14.65 2.78
CA THR A 134 0.80 14.02 3.92
C THR A 134 1.48 12.73 4.35
N GLY A 135 2.13 12.01 3.45
CA GLY A 135 2.96 10.84 3.76
C GLY A 135 4.16 11.21 4.63
N LEU A 136 4.84 12.31 4.33
CA LEU A 136 5.93 12.83 5.17
C LEU A 136 5.41 13.26 6.55
N VAL A 137 4.23 13.89 6.62
CA VAL A 137 3.61 14.28 7.88
C VAL A 137 3.26 13.05 8.73
N THR A 138 2.82 11.94 8.12
CA THR A 138 2.47 10.70 8.84
C THR A 138 3.63 10.16 9.70
N LEU A 139 4.86 10.38 9.27
CA LEU A 139 6.07 9.97 10.00
C LEU A 139 6.92 11.17 10.47
N ALA A 140 6.32 12.36 10.58
CA ALA A 140 7.03 13.60 10.91
C ALA A 140 7.80 13.52 12.23
N VAL A 141 7.24 12.88 13.24
CA VAL A 141 7.90 12.65 14.56
C VAL A 141 9.21 11.86 14.40
N LEU A 142 9.26 10.93 13.44
CA LEU A 142 10.48 10.18 13.14
C LEU A 142 11.48 11.01 12.35
N TYR A 143 11.01 11.78 11.36
CA TYR A 143 11.88 12.53 10.44
C TYR A 143 12.40 13.84 11.06
N MET A 144 11.61 14.45 11.93
CA MET A 144 11.90 15.75 12.55
C MET A 144 11.69 15.71 14.07
N PRO A 145 12.46 14.90 14.83
CA PRO A 145 12.28 14.75 16.27
C PRO A 145 12.72 15.96 17.09
N TRP A 146 13.41 16.93 16.45
CA TRP A 146 14.09 18.05 17.10
C TRP A 146 13.15 18.92 17.94
N GLY A 147 11.93 19.18 17.45
CA GLY A 147 10.94 19.95 18.19
C GLY A 147 10.50 19.26 19.48
N ILE A 148 10.40 17.94 19.47
CA ILE A 148 10.09 17.13 20.66
C ILE A 148 11.31 17.12 21.60
N ALA A 149 12.49 16.81 21.09
CA ALA A 149 13.71 16.73 21.87
C ALA A 149 14.10 18.05 22.53
N ALA A 150 13.76 19.19 21.93
CA ALA A 150 14.03 20.51 22.49
C ALA A 150 13.07 20.92 23.63
N ASN A 151 11.84 20.36 23.65
CA ASN A 151 10.79 20.78 24.59
C ASN A 151 10.41 19.72 25.64
N TYR A 152 10.79 18.46 25.42
CA TYR A 152 10.43 17.35 26.29
C TYR A 152 11.64 16.48 26.61
N ALA A 153 11.86 16.20 27.88
CA ALA A 153 12.97 15.35 28.32
C ALA A 153 12.85 13.90 27.86
N GLN A 154 11.62 13.42 27.66
CA GLN A 154 11.31 12.06 27.21
C GLN A 154 10.13 12.06 26.26
N THR A 155 10.11 11.09 25.34
CA THR A 155 9.00 10.91 24.40
C THR A 155 7.67 10.57 25.10
N SER A 156 7.71 9.88 26.24
CA SER A 156 6.52 9.61 27.06
C SER A 156 5.88 10.89 27.57
N THR A 157 6.66 11.85 28.07
CA THR A 157 6.17 13.15 28.52
C THR A 157 5.49 13.94 27.39
N TYR A 158 6.06 13.89 26.18
CA TYR A 158 5.43 14.44 24.99
C TYR A 158 4.09 13.74 24.68
N GLN A 159 4.07 12.40 24.72
CA GLN A 159 2.84 11.65 24.46
C GLN A 159 1.74 11.98 25.48
N GLU A 160 2.07 12.07 26.76
CA GLU A 160 1.14 12.48 27.81
C GLU A 160 0.62 13.90 27.61
N ALA A 161 1.50 14.83 27.24
CA ALA A 161 1.10 16.22 27.00
C ALA A 161 0.18 16.40 25.79
N VAL A 162 0.40 15.61 24.73
CA VAL A 162 -0.35 15.72 23.46
C VAL A 162 -1.62 14.89 23.46
N PHE A 163 -1.57 13.68 24.00
CA PHE A 163 -2.67 12.70 23.92
C PHE A 163 -3.43 12.52 25.25
N GLY A 164 -2.95 13.16 26.29
CA GLY A 164 -3.45 12.94 27.65
C GLY A 164 -2.77 11.73 28.31
N LYS A 165 -2.75 11.75 29.62
CA LYS A 165 -2.27 10.61 30.40
C LYS A 165 -3.28 9.47 30.28
N THR A 166 -2.82 8.36 29.76
CA THR A 166 -3.61 7.12 29.82
C THR A 166 -3.46 6.59 31.23
N GLU A 167 -4.48 6.73 32.07
CA GLU A 167 -4.49 6.08 33.37
C GLU A 167 -4.50 4.57 33.15
N GLU A 168 -3.38 3.92 33.45
CA GLU A 168 -3.33 2.47 33.54
C GLU A 168 -4.05 2.07 34.83
N VAL A 169 -5.31 1.69 34.67
CA VAL A 169 -6.10 1.15 35.79
C VAL A 169 -5.57 -0.25 36.11
N ALA A 170 -4.89 -0.39 37.24
CA ALA A 170 -4.41 -1.69 37.69
C ALA A 170 -5.59 -2.65 37.95
N ARG A 171 -5.38 -3.94 37.68
CA ARG A 171 -6.36 -4.97 38.06
C ARG A 171 -6.53 -5.01 39.55
N SER A 172 -7.78 -5.07 40.02
CA SER A 172 -8.11 -5.22 41.46
C SER A 172 -7.94 -6.67 41.93
N GLY A 173 -7.96 -7.62 41.03
CA GLY A 173 -8.01 -9.06 41.31
C GLY A 173 -9.40 -9.53 41.77
N GLN A 174 -10.40 -8.64 41.78
CA GLN A 174 -11.78 -9.00 42.11
C GLN A 174 -12.55 -9.36 40.85
N PRO A 175 -13.00 -10.61 40.67
CA PRO A 175 -13.77 -11.02 39.52
C PRO A 175 -15.08 -10.24 39.40
N ALA A 176 -15.37 -9.70 38.22
CA ALA A 176 -16.65 -9.06 37.92
C ALA A 176 -17.06 -9.35 36.46
N PRO A 177 -18.39 -9.56 36.22
CA PRO A 177 -18.85 -9.80 34.87
C PRO A 177 -18.69 -8.55 33.99
N LEU A 178 -18.28 -8.75 32.72
CA LEU A 178 -18.19 -7.66 31.77
C LEU A 178 -19.60 -7.30 31.27
N ALA A 179 -19.89 -6.01 31.17
CA ALA A 179 -21.11 -5.51 30.55
C ALA A 179 -21.21 -5.96 29.07
N ALA A 180 -22.44 -6.21 28.64
CA ALA A 180 -22.69 -6.60 27.26
C ALA A 180 -22.20 -5.50 26.28
N LEU A 181 -21.35 -5.86 25.32
CA LEU A 181 -20.74 -4.90 24.38
C LEU A 181 -21.76 -4.28 23.42
N GLY A 182 -22.84 -4.98 23.07
CA GLY A 182 -23.89 -4.47 22.18
C GLY A 182 -24.52 -3.15 22.67
N PRO A 183 -25.09 -3.11 23.90
CA PRO A 183 -25.62 -1.90 24.49
C PRO A 183 -24.58 -0.77 24.63
N VAL A 184 -23.34 -1.10 24.98
CA VAL A 184 -22.23 -0.12 25.08
C VAL A 184 -21.96 0.50 23.72
N MET A 185 -21.88 -0.31 22.66
CA MET A 185 -21.70 0.18 21.28
C MET A 185 -22.87 1.05 20.81
N GLN A 186 -24.12 0.67 21.15
CA GLN A 186 -25.31 1.47 20.85
C GLN A 186 -25.28 2.82 21.57
N SER A 187 -24.91 2.84 22.84
CA SER A 187 -24.78 4.07 23.63
C SER A 187 -23.68 4.99 23.03
N ALA A 188 -22.54 4.46 22.66
CA ALA A 188 -21.47 5.22 21.99
C ALA A 188 -21.94 5.77 20.63
N SER A 189 -22.62 4.96 19.82
CA SER A 189 -23.16 5.37 18.54
C SER A 189 -24.20 6.49 18.68
N ALA A 190 -25.08 6.40 19.67
CA ALA A 190 -26.07 7.44 19.99
C ALA A 190 -25.39 8.76 20.38
N HIS A 191 -24.30 8.71 21.16
CA HIS A 191 -23.49 9.87 21.53
C HIS A 191 -22.93 10.61 20.32
N TRP A 192 -22.60 9.90 19.24
CA TRP A 192 -22.12 10.48 17.97
C TRP A 192 -23.21 10.70 16.92
N GLY A 193 -24.47 10.77 17.30
CA GLY A 193 -25.60 10.98 16.38
C GLY A 193 -25.80 9.85 15.39
N GLY A 194 -25.63 8.60 15.83
CA GLY A 194 -25.83 7.40 15.00
C GLY A 194 -24.60 6.99 14.15
N LYS A 195 -23.44 7.58 14.36
CA LYS A 195 -22.20 7.19 13.67
C LYS A 195 -21.74 5.81 14.13
N ARG A 196 -21.08 5.10 13.22
CA ARG A 196 -20.62 3.71 13.46
C ARG A 196 -19.47 3.65 14.45
N VAL A 197 -19.44 2.53 15.22
CA VAL A 197 -18.28 2.15 16.02
C VAL A 197 -17.19 1.59 15.09
N GLY A 198 -15.97 2.07 15.27
CA GLY A 198 -14.81 1.62 14.50
C GLY A 198 -13.94 0.61 15.25
N TYR A 199 -13.86 0.78 16.57
CA TYR A 199 -12.92 0.01 17.36
C TYR A 199 -13.30 0.04 18.84
N LEU A 200 -13.10 -1.09 19.54
CA LEU A 200 -13.24 -1.19 20.97
C LEU A 200 -11.93 -1.68 21.61
N ARG A 201 -11.61 -1.11 22.75
CA ARG A 201 -10.58 -1.63 23.65
C ARG A 201 -11.22 -1.95 24.98
N VAL A 202 -11.07 -3.18 25.45
CA VAL A 202 -11.47 -3.60 26.80
C VAL A 202 -10.19 -3.78 27.60
N THR A 203 -10.05 -3.01 28.66
CA THR A 203 -8.93 -3.13 29.61
C THR A 203 -9.43 -3.89 30.84
N ASN A 204 -8.60 -4.76 31.41
CA ASN A 204 -8.91 -5.60 32.56
C ASN A 204 -10.22 -6.42 32.43
N PRO A 205 -10.46 -7.14 31.32
CA PRO A 205 -11.67 -7.91 31.13
C PRO A 205 -11.86 -8.93 32.28
N GLY A 206 -13.08 -9.00 32.81
CA GLY A 206 -13.42 -9.92 33.90
C GLY A 206 -12.99 -9.48 35.29
N ASP A 207 -12.57 -8.21 35.47
CA ASP A 207 -12.16 -7.61 36.74
C ASP A 207 -13.08 -6.44 37.08
N ALA A 208 -13.23 -6.15 38.39
CA ALA A 208 -14.06 -5.03 38.88
C ALA A 208 -13.58 -3.66 38.35
N THR A 209 -12.31 -3.55 37.92
CA THR A 209 -11.71 -2.35 37.33
C THR A 209 -11.79 -2.34 35.82
N ALA A 210 -12.62 -3.20 35.22
CA ALA A 210 -12.77 -3.26 33.75
C ALA A 210 -13.22 -1.91 33.16
N MET A 211 -12.61 -1.53 32.03
CA MET A 211 -12.94 -0.34 31.25
C MET A 211 -13.16 -0.70 29.79
N ILE A 212 -14.12 -0.06 29.14
CA ILE A 212 -14.40 -0.24 27.71
C ILE A 212 -14.26 1.11 27.02
N SER A 213 -13.23 1.29 26.20
CA SER A 213 -13.07 2.44 25.33
C SER A 213 -13.62 2.12 23.94
N VAL A 214 -14.52 2.95 23.45
CA VAL A 214 -15.17 2.81 22.14
C VAL A 214 -14.79 3.99 21.27
N THR A 215 -14.17 3.73 20.13
CA THR A 215 -13.70 4.75 19.18
C THR A 215 -14.62 4.80 17.97
N ARG A 216 -14.99 6.01 17.55
CA ARG A 216 -15.82 6.25 16.37
C ARG A 216 -15.11 5.80 15.08
N ALA A 217 -15.88 5.20 14.17
CA ALA A 217 -15.38 4.82 12.85
C ALA A 217 -14.93 6.04 12.04
N PRO A 218 -13.87 5.90 11.21
CA PRO A 218 -13.35 6.99 10.39
C PRO A 218 -14.24 7.37 9.20
N GLU A 219 -15.23 6.54 8.85
CA GLU A 219 -16.13 6.85 7.75
C GLU A 219 -16.90 8.15 7.99
N GLY A 220 -16.88 9.02 6.98
CA GLY A 220 -17.54 10.33 7.03
C GLY A 220 -16.80 11.41 7.85
N ALA A 221 -15.55 11.15 8.26
CA ALA A 221 -14.69 12.15 8.88
C ALA A 221 -13.27 12.07 8.30
N ILE A 222 -12.76 13.18 7.80
CA ILE A 222 -11.42 13.23 7.17
C ILE A 222 -10.33 12.95 8.20
N GLY A 223 -10.50 13.38 9.46
CA GLY A 223 -9.51 13.16 10.51
C GLY A 223 -9.29 11.68 10.82
N SER A 224 -8.03 11.29 11.00
CA SER A 224 -7.63 9.91 11.33
C SER A 224 -7.93 9.52 12.78
N ARG A 225 -8.06 10.51 13.68
CA ARG A 225 -8.34 10.33 15.11
C ARG A 225 -9.84 10.36 15.33
N GLY A 226 -10.40 9.21 15.72
CA GLY A 226 -11.80 9.11 16.13
C GLY A 226 -12.03 9.70 17.52
N GLU A 227 -13.23 10.19 17.75
CA GLU A 227 -13.72 10.47 19.09
C GLU A 227 -13.82 9.16 19.87
N GLU A 228 -13.49 9.19 21.14
CA GLU A 228 -13.54 8.03 22.02
C GLU A 228 -14.46 8.31 23.21
N VAL A 229 -15.32 7.35 23.53
CA VAL A 229 -16.13 7.34 24.75
C VAL A 229 -15.70 6.14 25.58
N THR A 230 -15.40 6.40 26.85
CA THR A 230 -15.01 5.38 27.83
C THR A 230 -16.15 5.03 28.74
N PHE A 231 -16.34 3.75 28.96
CA PHE A 231 -17.40 3.18 29.82
C PHE A 231 -16.78 2.37 30.96
N ASN A 232 -17.45 2.34 32.08
CA ASN A 232 -17.17 1.36 33.10
C ASN A 232 -17.50 -0.03 32.58
N GLY A 233 -16.54 -0.95 32.64
CA GLY A 233 -16.66 -2.27 31.99
C GLY A 233 -17.63 -3.22 32.69
N VAL A 234 -17.97 -2.97 33.94
CA VAL A 234 -18.93 -3.80 34.71
C VAL A 234 -20.36 -3.27 34.57
N THR A 235 -20.54 -1.96 34.69
CA THR A 235 -21.88 -1.36 34.67
C THR A 235 -22.37 -0.93 33.30
N GLY A 236 -21.45 -0.81 32.31
CA GLY A 236 -21.74 -0.28 30.97
C GLY A 236 -22.11 1.22 30.96
N LYS A 237 -21.92 1.95 32.05
CA LYS A 237 -22.20 3.39 32.12
C LYS A 237 -21.03 4.21 31.59
N PRO A 238 -21.27 5.32 30.84
CA PRO A 238 -20.20 6.18 30.35
C PRO A 238 -19.54 6.88 31.53
N VAL A 239 -18.20 6.94 31.52
CA VAL A 239 -17.37 7.55 32.58
C VAL A 239 -16.47 8.66 32.05
N GLY A 240 -16.27 8.74 30.73
CA GLY A 240 -15.43 9.77 30.14
C GLY A 240 -15.53 9.81 28.62
N GLN A 241 -15.04 10.91 28.09
CA GLN A 241 -14.89 11.08 26.64
C GLN A 241 -13.55 11.75 26.34
N SER A 242 -12.93 11.34 25.24
CA SER A 242 -11.69 11.91 24.74
C SER A 242 -11.82 12.26 23.28
N MET A 243 -11.33 13.42 22.93
CA MET A 243 -11.17 13.88 21.56
C MET A 243 -9.84 14.61 21.43
N ALA A 244 -9.19 14.46 20.28
CA ALA A 244 -7.97 15.22 19.99
C ALA A 244 -8.24 16.73 20.11
N LYS A 245 -7.55 17.39 21.04
CA LYS A 245 -7.73 18.83 21.34
C LYS A 245 -6.59 19.64 20.72
N GLY A 246 -6.93 20.83 20.25
CA GLY A 246 -5.97 21.78 19.68
C GLY A 246 -5.80 21.69 18.17
N ALA A 247 -5.53 22.86 17.55
CA ALA A 247 -5.45 23.00 16.10
C ALA A 247 -4.32 22.18 15.47
N ALA A 248 -3.18 22.07 16.14
CA ALA A 248 -2.04 21.30 15.63
C ALA A 248 -2.38 19.81 15.49
N LEU A 249 -2.99 19.21 16.52
CA LEU A 249 -3.36 17.80 16.52
C LEU A 249 -4.53 17.53 15.57
N ALA A 250 -5.46 18.46 15.44
CA ALA A 250 -6.53 18.38 14.43
C ALA A 250 -5.96 18.43 13.01
N THR A 251 -5.00 19.31 12.75
CA THR A 251 -4.32 19.40 11.44
C THR A 251 -3.56 18.11 11.12
N GLU A 252 -2.77 17.61 12.05
CA GLU A 252 -2.06 16.32 11.91
C GLU A 252 -3.06 15.18 11.61
N SER A 253 -4.15 15.11 12.36
CA SER A 253 -5.20 14.11 12.15
C SER A 253 -5.81 14.16 10.74
N VAL A 254 -6.06 15.37 10.22
CA VAL A 254 -6.55 15.56 8.84
C VAL A 254 -5.50 15.14 7.82
N MET A 255 -4.22 15.49 8.00
CA MET A 255 -3.15 15.12 7.09
C MET A 255 -2.98 13.60 7.03
N ILE A 256 -2.96 12.92 8.19
CA ILE A 256 -2.91 11.45 8.24
C ILE A 256 -4.18 10.84 7.61
N GLY A 257 -5.34 11.42 7.87
CA GLY A 257 -6.60 10.97 7.29
C GLY A 257 -6.61 11.05 5.76
N LEU A 258 -6.16 12.17 5.19
CA LEU A 258 -5.99 12.36 3.75
C LEU A 258 -5.00 11.33 3.17
N HIS A 259 -3.88 11.08 3.84
CA HIS A 259 -2.92 10.08 3.38
C HIS A 259 -3.50 8.67 3.40
N ALA A 260 -4.10 8.26 4.49
CA ALA A 260 -4.64 6.91 4.67
C ALA A 260 -5.92 6.65 3.86
N GLY A 261 -6.67 7.70 3.50
CA GLY A 261 -7.92 7.60 2.74
C GLY A 261 -8.99 6.73 3.41
N ARG A 262 -8.96 6.59 4.74
CA ARG A 262 -9.91 5.72 5.47
C ARG A 262 -11.33 6.25 5.47
N PHE A 263 -11.49 7.57 5.40
CA PHE A 263 -12.78 8.26 5.29
C PHE A 263 -13.45 8.05 3.92
N ALA A 264 -12.66 7.67 2.91
CA ALA A 264 -13.11 7.58 1.53
C ALA A 264 -14.11 6.44 1.35
N GLU A 265 -15.25 6.77 0.78
CA GLU A 265 -16.24 5.82 0.30
C GLU A 265 -15.85 5.26 -1.07
N TYR A 266 -16.69 4.37 -1.61
CA TYR A 266 -16.34 3.53 -2.77
C TYR A 266 -15.81 4.32 -3.98
N GLY A 267 -16.49 5.39 -4.38
CA GLY A 267 -16.07 6.20 -5.55
C GLY A 267 -14.74 6.92 -5.31
N LEU A 268 -14.55 7.50 -4.13
CA LEU A 268 -13.31 8.19 -3.78
C LEU A 268 -12.13 7.21 -3.63
N ARG A 269 -12.36 5.97 -3.17
CA ARG A 269 -11.32 4.92 -3.15
C ARG A 269 -10.82 4.59 -4.55
N TRP A 270 -11.73 4.52 -5.54
CA TRP A 270 -11.35 4.34 -6.93
C TRP A 270 -10.52 5.51 -7.45
N LEU A 271 -10.86 6.73 -7.08
CA LEU A 271 -10.07 7.91 -7.45
C LEU A 271 -8.65 7.85 -6.86
N TYR A 272 -8.51 7.48 -5.59
CA TYR A 272 -7.20 7.25 -4.95
C TYR A 272 -6.40 6.16 -5.69
N PHE A 273 -7.04 5.04 -5.99
CA PHE A 273 -6.41 3.93 -6.70
C PHE A 273 -5.94 4.35 -8.11
N LEU A 274 -6.81 4.99 -8.90
CA LEU A 274 -6.48 5.43 -10.26
C LEU A 274 -5.39 6.51 -10.26
N SER A 275 -5.42 7.43 -9.32
CA SER A 275 -4.38 8.45 -9.17
C SER A 275 -3.03 7.83 -8.77
N GLY A 276 -3.02 6.87 -7.85
CA GLY A 276 -1.82 6.10 -7.49
C GLY A 276 -1.27 5.29 -8.66
N LEU A 277 -2.14 4.62 -9.42
CA LEU A 277 -1.76 3.90 -10.64
C LEU A 277 -1.18 4.86 -11.68
N GLY A 278 -1.81 6.03 -11.87
CA GLY A 278 -1.32 7.10 -12.73
C GLY A 278 0.09 7.55 -12.33
N GLY A 279 0.35 7.74 -11.03
CA GLY A 279 1.68 8.05 -10.51
C GLY A 279 2.72 6.96 -10.80
N THR A 280 2.34 5.71 -10.63
CA THR A 280 3.21 4.57 -10.95
C THR A 280 3.57 4.54 -12.44
N ILE A 281 2.58 4.75 -13.32
CA ILE A 281 2.79 4.83 -14.78
C ILE A 281 3.66 6.04 -15.14
N MET A 282 3.46 7.18 -14.48
CA MET A 282 4.27 8.40 -14.69
C MET A 282 5.73 8.13 -14.34
N VAL A 283 6.03 7.57 -13.17
CA VAL A 283 7.40 7.25 -12.77
C VAL A 283 8.02 6.22 -13.73
N GLY A 284 7.33 5.13 -14.03
CA GLY A 284 7.81 4.11 -14.95
C GLY A 284 8.09 4.65 -16.36
N SER A 285 7.18 5.46 -16.92
CA SER A 285 7.37 6.09 -18.23
C SER A 285 8.52 7.11 -18.22
N GLY A 286 8.69 7.85 -17.11
CA GLY A 286 9.82 8.76 -16.91
C GLY A 286 11.17 8.05 -16.94
N LEU A 287 11.31 6.92 -16.26
CA LEU A 287 12.52 6.09 -16.27
C LEU A 287 12.86 5.59 -17.70
N VAL A 288 11.84 5.13 -18.44
CA VAL A 288 12.01 4.69 -19.84
C VAL A 288 12.39 5.86 -20.75
N LEU A 289 11.71 7.01 -20.64
CA LEU A 289 12.00 8.20 -21.42
C LEU A 289 13.42 8.71 -21.15
N TRP A 290 13.86 8.71 -19.90
CA TRP A 290 15.21 9.09 -19.51
C TRP A 290 16.26 8.18 -20.18
N THR A 291 16.09 6.85 -20.11
CA THR A 291 17.04 5.93 -20.73
C THR A 291 17.07 6.06 -22.25
N VAL A 292 15.91 6.21 -22.92
CA VAL A 292 15.84 6.42 -24.37
C VAL A 292 16.57 7.72 -24.77
N LYS A 293 16.30 8.85 -24.08
CA LYS A 293 16.94 10.13 -24.36
C LYS A 293 18.44 10.12 -24.05
N ARG A 294 18.84 9.46 -22.95
CA ARG A 294 20.25 9.36 -22.57
C ARG A 294 21.05 8.50 -23.52
N ARG A 295 20.46 7.41 -24.04
CA ARG A 295 21.12 6.53 -25.03
C ARG A 295 21.54 7.28 -26.29
N THR A 296 20.71 8.19 -26.80
CA THR A 296 21.06 9.00 -28.01
C THR A 296 22.22 9.96 -27.80
N LYS A 297 22.56 10.26 -26.52
CA LYS A 297 23.66 11.16 -26.14
C LYS A 297 24.95 10.42 -25.77
N LEU A 298 24.97 9.09 -25.84
CA LEU A 298 26.19 8.33 -25.58
C LEU A 298 27.16 8.48 -26.76
N PRO A 299 28.47 8.48 -26.50
CA PRO A 299 29.50 8.50 -27.57
C PRO A 299 29.33 7.34 -28.57
N ASP A 300 29.03 6.15 -28.05
CA ASP A 300 28.62 4.98 -28.84
C ASP A 300 27.32 4.38 -28.26
N PRO A 301 26.15 4.66 -28.86
CA PRO A 301 24.87 4.08 -28.45
C PRO A 301 24.79 2.55 -28.56
N SER A 302 25.65 1.93 -29.38
CA SER A 302 25.69 0.47 -29.59
C SER A 302 26.50 -0.23 -28.50
N ARG A 303 27.44 0.48 -27.84
CA ARG A 303 28.30 -0.03 -26.77
C ARG A 303 28.22 0.87 -25.53
N PRO A 304 27.06 0.91 -24.85
CA PRO A 304 26.89 1.75 -23.66
C PRO A 304 27.81 1.27 -22.53
N HIS A 305 28.31 2.22 -21.74
CA HIS A 305 29.13 1.93 -20.56
C HIS A 305 28.36 1.15 -19.50
N PHE A 306 29.07 0.51 -18.57
CA PHE A 306 28.50 -0.39 -17.54
C PHE A 306 27.34 0.27 -16.76
N GLY A 307 27.52 1.47 -16.24
CA GLY A 307 26.50 2.15 -15.43
C GLY A 307 25.19 2.37 -16.19
N PHE A 308 25.25 2.75 -17.49
CA PHE A 308 24.04 2.87 -18.29
C PHE A 308 23.35 1.52 -18.52
N ARG A 309 24.10 0.46 -18.81
CA ARG A 309 23.56 -0.89 -18.95
C ARG A 309 22.90 -1.35 -17.65
N LEU A 310 23.51 -1.08 -16.51
CA LEU A 310 22.94 -1.42 -15.20
C LEU A 310 21.60 -0.71 -14.99
N VAL A 311 21.49 0.58 -15.28
CA VAL A 311 20.22 1.33 -15.16
C VAL A 311 19.14 0.73 -16.07
N GLU A 312 19.45 0.34 -17.29
CA GLU A 312 18.48 -0.34 -18.17
C GLU A 312 17.98 -1.66 -17.59
N LYS A 313 18.88 -2.45 -16.98
CA LYS A 313 18.51 -3.72 -16.31
C LYS A 313 17.65 -3.49 -15.08
N LEU A 314 18.02 -2.51 -14.25
CA LEU A 314 17.24 -2.11 -13.08
C LEU A 314 15.84 -1.61 -13.48
N ASN A 315 15.70 -0.86 -14.56
CA ASN A 315 14.39 -0.44 -15.07
C ASN A 315 13.51 -1.64 -15.45
N ILE A 316 14.07 -2.66 -16.11
CA ILE A 316 13.32 -3.90 -16.42
C ILE A 316 12.92 -4.61 -15.12
N ALA A 317 13.87 -4.76 -14.20
CA ALA A 317 13.63 -5.41 -12.92
C ALA A 317 12.55 -4.68 -12.08
N THR A 318 12.51 -3.37 -12.14
CA THR A 318 11.51 -2.59 -11.38
C THR A 318 10.17 -2.55 -12.09
N ILE A 319 10.12 -2.20 -13.39
CA ILE A 319 8.88 -1.96 -14.13
C ILE A 319 8.15 -3.26 -14.46
N ALA A 320 8.88 -4.35 -14.71
CA ALA A 320 8.29 -5.67 -14.94
C ALA A 320 8.44 -6.60 -13.74
N GLY A 321 9.59 -6.61 -13.07
CA GLY A 321 9.85 -7.57 -12.00
C GLY A 321 9.00 -7.37 -10.76
N PHE A 322 8.81 -6.12 -10.31
CA PHE A 322 7.98 -5.86 -9.14
C PHE A 322 6.50 -6.22 -9.36
N PRO A 323 5.84 -5.82 -10.48
CA PRO A 323 4.49 -6.30 -10.77
C PRO A 323 4.39 -7.82 -10.94
N ALA A 324 5.41 -8.49 -11.53
CA ALA A 324 5.46 -9.95 -11.58
C ALA A 324 5.46 -10.57 -10.17
N GLY A 325 6.26 -9.99 -9.26
CA GLY A 325 6.31 -10.40 -7.85
C GLY A 325 4.96 -10.24 -7.15
N ILE A 326 4.26 -9.13 -7.37
CA ILE A 326 2.91 -8.92 -6.80
C ILE A 326 1.92 -9.97 -7.33
N ALA A 327 1.93 -10.25 -8.62
CA ALA A 327 1.07 -11.29 -9.20
C ALA A 327 1.41 -12.68 -8.62
N ALA A 328 2.69 -13.00 -8.45
CA ALA A 328 3.15 -14.23 -7.81
C ALA A 328 2.69 -14.32 -6.35
N TYR A 329 2.70 -13.22 -5.60
CA TYR A 329 2.17 -13.15 -4.24
C TYR A 329 0.67 -13.53 -4.19
N PHE A 330 -0.14 -13.00 -5.10
CA PHE A 330 -1.55 -13.36 -5.19
C PHE A 330 -1.76 -14.83 -5.60
N LEU A 331 -0.96 -15.35 -6.52
CA LEU A 331 -1.01 -16.76 -6.92
C LEU A 331 -0.58 -17.67 -5.76
N ALA A 332 0.48 -17.33 -5.04
CA ALA A 332 0.95 -18.08 -3.88
C ALA A 332 -0.12 -18.16 -2.78
N ASN A 333 -0.89 -17.08 -2.57
CA ASN A 333 -2.00 -17.10 -1.63
C ASN A 333 -3.05 -18.20 -1.97
N ARG A 334 -3.18 -18.59 -3.23
CA ARG A 334 -4.14 -19.60 -3.68
C ARG A 334 -3.52 -21.00 -3.80
N LEU A 335 -2.26 -21.06 -4.23
CA LEU A 335 -1.63 -22.31 -4.66
C LEU A 335 -0.81 -22.98 -3.56
N LEU A 336 -0.34 -22.25 -2.55
CA LEU A 336 0.39 -22.86 -1.43
C LEU A 336 -0.54 -23.72 -0.59
N PRO A 337 -0.06 -24.91 -0.11
CA PRO A 337 -0.83 -25.78 0.78
C PRO A 337 -1.34 -25.04 2.02
N LEU A 338 -2.49 -25.42 2.53
CA LEU A 338 -3.11 -24.78 3.70
C LEU A 338 -2.38 -25.10 5.01
N ASP A 339 -1.79 -26.30 5.08
CA ASP A 339 -1.04 -26.86 6.21
C ASP A 339 0.46 -26.53 6.19
N LEU A 340 0.91 -25.77 5.20
CA LEU A 340 2.32 -25.36 5.09
C LEU A 340 2.69 -24.48 6.30
N ALA A 341 3.74 -24.90 7.04
CA ALA A 341 4.29 -24.10 8.13
C ALA A 341 4.78 -22.74 7.61
N GLU A 342 4.55 -21.68 8.38
CA GLU A 342 4.93 -20.31 8.02
C GLU A 342 4.43 -19.89 6.62
N ARG A 343 3.25 -20.38 6.25
CA ARG A 343 2.65 -20.18 4.94
C ARG A 343 2.65 -18.72 4.50
N ALA A 344 2.33 -17.82 5.42
CA ALA A 344 2.29 -16.38 5.17
C ALA A 344 3.65 -15.81 4.77
N ASP A 345 4.74 -16.33 5.28
CA ASP A 345 6.10 -15.89 4.92
C ASP A 345 6.53 -16.49 3.58
N HIS A 346 6.07 -17.69 3.23
CA HIS A 346 6.24 -18.25 1.88
C HIS A 346 5.49 -17.46 0.81
N GLU A 347 4.31 -16.89 1.11
CA GLU A 347 3.64 -15.94 0.22
C GLU A 347 4.53 -14.73 -0.07
N ILE A 348 5.12 -14.13 0.97
CA ILE A 348 6.02 -12.97 0.82
C ILE A 348 7.27 -13.36 0.03
N ASN A 349 7.88 -14.49 0.37
CA ASN A 349 9.08 -14.99 -0.33
C ASN A 349 8.81 -15.18 -1.83
N SER A 350 7.62 -15.63 -2.22
CA SER A 350 7.26 -15.80 -3.63
C SER A 350 7.31 -14.48 -4.41
N LEU A 351 6.93 -13.34 -3.79
CA LEU A 351 7.07 -12.02 -4.40
C LEU A 351 8.54 -11.70 -4.67
N PHE A 352 9.38 -11.80 -3.65
CA PHE A 352 10.78 -11.38 -3.76
C PHE A 352 11.60 -12.33 -4.65
N LEU A 353 11.35 -13.64 -4.59
CA LEU A 353 12.01 -14.61 -5.46
C LEU A 353 11.64 -14.42 -6.91
N THR A 354 10.38 -14.13 -7.22
CA THR A 354 9.94 -13.80 -8.59
C THR A 354 10.58 -12.51 -9.06
N TRP A 355 10.62 -11.47 -8.23
CA TRP A 355 11.28 -10.20 -8.55
C TRP A 355 12.77 -10.39 -8.81
N LEU A 356 13.46 -11.14 -7.95
CA LEU A 356 14.86 -11.52 -8.13
C LEU A 356 15.09 -12.30 -9.42
N ALA A 357 14.24 -13.29 -9.73
CA ALA A 357 14.34 -14.08 -10.96
C ALA A 357 14.23 -13.21 -12.22
N VAL A 358 13.30 -12.23 -12.23
CA VAL A 358 13.20 -11.26 -13.34
C VAL A 358 14.44 -10.38 -13.42
N PHE A 359 15.00 -9.96 -12.29
CA PHE A 359 16.25 -9.19 -12.27
C PHE A 359 17.42 -9.99 -12.85
N VAL A 360 17.61 -11.23 -12.39
CA VAL A 360 18.66 -12.13 -12.89
C VAL A 360 18.47 -12.36 -14.41
N TRP A 361 17.25 -12.64 -14.86
CA TRP A 361 16.95 -12.76 -16.28
C TRP A 361 17.32 -11.48 -17.05
N ALA A 362 16.94 -10.33 -16.54
CA ALA A 362 17.31 -9.06 -17.14
C ALA A 362 18.83 -8.87 -17.22
N LEU A 363 19.63 -9.31 -16.24
CA LEU A 363 21.09 -9.22 -16.28
C LEU A 363 21.70 -10.04 -17.43
N VAL A 364 21.23 -11.26 -17.64
CA VAL A 364 21.82 -12.19 -18.64
C VAL A 364 21.28 -11.95 -20.06
N ARG A 365 20.06 -11.39 -20.20
CA ARG A 365 19.46 -11.16 -21.54
C ARG A 365 19.77 -9.76 -22.08
N PRO A 366 19.96 -9.57 -23.40
CA PRO A 366 19.98 -8.24 -23.99
C PRO A 366 18.68 -7.46 -23.68
N SER A 367 18.79 -6.19 -23.26
CA SER A 367 17.62 -5.38 -22.84
C SER A 367 16.49 -5.36 -23.88
N ALA A 368 16.82 -5.33 -25.16
CA ALA A 368 15.85 -5.36 -26.25
C ALA A 368 15.01 -6.66 -26.33
N ARG A 369 15.53 -7.77 -25.77
CA ARG A 369 14.79 -9.04 -25.65
C ARG A 369 14.11 -9.16 -24.31
N ALA A 370 14.79 -8.76 -23.25
CA ALA A 370 14.28 -8.86 -21.89
C ALA A 370 12.98 -8.06 -21.69
N TRP A 371 12.84 -6.88 -22.30
CA TRP A 371 11.62 -6.08 -22.20
C TRP A 371 10.35 -6.83 -22.64
N PRO A 372 10.21 -7.28 -23.91
CA PRO A 372 9.00 -7.99 -24.31
C PRO A 372 8.80 -9.31 -23.58
N GLU A 373 9.87 -10.04 -23.26
CA GLU A 373 9.81 -11.31 -22.52
C GLU A 373 9.24 -11.09 -21.11
N MET A 374 9.77 -10.11 -20.37
CA MET A 374 9.34 -9.87 -18.99
C MET A 374 7.97 -9.19 -18.89
N LEU A 375 7.64 -8.26 -19.80
CA LEU A 375 6.28 -7.71 -19.86
C LEU A 375 5.25 -8.79 -20.24
N GLY A 376 5.62 -9.74 -21.11
CA GLY A 376 4.78 -10.90 -21.43
C GLY A 376 4.57 -11.82 -20.21
N LEU A 377 5.63 -12.09 -19.44
CA LEU A 377 5.53 -12.84 -18.19
C LEU A 377 4.56 -12.18 -17.22
N VAL A 378 4.68 -10.86 -17.01
CA VAL A 378 3.77 -10.10 -16.12
C VAL A 378 2.33 -10.24 -16.60
N ALA A 379 2.07 -10.12 -17.91
CA ALA A 379 0.74 -10.27 -18.49
C ALA A 379 0.16 -11.66 -18.20
N VAL A 380 0.94 -12.73 -18.37
CA VAL A 380 0.51 -14.10 -18.05
C VAL A 380 0.23 -14.27 -16.56
N LEU A 381 1.11 -13.80 -15.70
CA LEU A 381 0.92 -13.93 -14.24
C LEU A 381 -0.33 -13.19 -13.75
N PHE A 382 -0.60 -11.96 -14.22
CA PHE A 382 -1.83 -11.26 -13.85
C PHE A 382 -3.09 -11.92 -14.42
N ALA A 383 -3.03 -12.46 -15.64
CA ALA A 383 -4.16 -13.22 -16.23
C ALA A 383 -4.42 -14.53 -15.47
N ALA A 384 -3.39 -15.17 -14.93
CA ALA A 384 -3.50 -16.39 -14.14
C ALA A 384 -4.22 -16.17 -12.80
N VAL A 385 -4.17 -14.95 -12.22
CA VAL A 385 -4.82 -14.69 -10.91
C VAL A 385 -6.33 -14.94 -10.95
N PRO A 386 -7.14 -14.31 -11.82
CA PRO A 386 -8.57 -14.58 -11.88
C PRO A 386 -8.88 -16.00 -12.36
N LEU A 387 -8.04 -16.57 -13.21
CA LEU A 387 -8.17 -17.97 -13.64
C LEU A 387 -8.05 -18.92 -12.45
N VAL A 388 -7.00 -18.78 -11.64
CA VAL A 388 -6.79 -19.58 -10.43
C VAL A 388 -7.90 -19.33 -9.41
N ASN A 389 -8.36 -18.08 -9.23
CA ASN A 389 -9.49 -17.77 -8.38
C ASN A 389 -10.74 -18.53 -8.79
N ALA A 390 -11.04 -18.65 -10.08
CA ALA A 390 -12.22 -19.36 -10.59
C ALA A 390 -12.23 -20.86 -10.22
N PHE A 391 -11.05 -21.49 -10.10
CA PHE A 391 -10.94 -22.92 -9.76
C PHE A 391 -10.67 -23.19 -8.29
N THR A 392 -10.17 -22.24 -7.52
CA THR A 392 -9.72 -22.46 -6.13
C THR A 392 -10.60 -21.79 -5.08
N THR A 393 -11.61 -21.03 -5.47
CA THR A 393 -12.51 -20.32 -4.55
C THR A 393 -13.93 -20.27 -5.09
N ALA A 394 -14.90 -20.26 -4.19
CA ALA A 394 -16.31 -19.98 -4.49
C ALA A 394 -16.57 -18.51 -4.91
N ARG A 395 -15.56 -17.65 -4.86
CA ARG A 395 -15.62 -16.21 -5.15
C ARG A 395 -14.85 -15.82 -6.42
N GLY A 396 -14.66 -16.76 -7.35
CA GLY A 396 -14.12 -16.45 -8.67
C GLY A 396 -15.05 -15.56 -9.51
N LEU A 397 -14.52 -14.93 -10.56
CA LEU A 397 -15.22 -13.92 -11.36
C LEU A 397 -16.65 -14.32 -11.80
N PRO A 398 -16.91 -15.53 -12.34
CA PRO A 398 -18.28 -15.90 -12.75
C PRO A 398 -19.25 -15.95 -11.57
N ALA A 399 -18.87 -16.60 -10.46
CA ALA A 399 -19.70 -16.73 -9.28
C ALA A 399 -19.95 -15.38 -8.60
N SER A 400 -18.94 -14.52 -8.53
CA SER A 400 -19.05 -13.18 -7.95
C SER A 400 -19.93 -12.25 -8.77
N LEU A 401 -19.90 -12.35 -10.10
CA LEU A 401 -20.81 -11.61 -10.98
C LEU A 401 -22.26 -12.00 -10.73
N LEU A 402 -22.56 -13.30 -10.66
CA LEU A 402 -23.91 -13.80 -10.39
C LEU A 402 -24.41 -13.42 -8.99
N ALA A 403 -23.51 -13.36 -8.01
CA ALA A 403 -23.82 -12.97 -6.63
C ALA A 403 -23.89 -11.43 -6.42
N GLY A 404 -23.55 -10.62 -7.42
CA GLY A 404 -23.43 -9.16 -7.27
C GLY A 404 -22.30 -8.72 -6.33
N ASP A 405 -21.30 -9.56 -6.12
CA ASP A 405 -20.16 -9.27 -5.22
C ASP A 405 -19.10 -8.42 -5.91
N TRP A 406 -19.39 -7.16 -6.03
CA TRP A 406 -18.57 -6.20 -6.78
C TRP A 406 -17.14 -6.03 -6.26
N LEU A 407 -16.88 -6.39 -5.00
CA LEU A 407 -15.53 -6.33 -4.45
C LEU A 407 -14.60 -7.34 -5.16
N PHE A 408 -15.03 -8.61 -5.26
CA PHE A 408 -14.25 -9.65 -5.95
C PHE A 408 -14.27 -9.47 -7.46
N VAL A 409 -15.42 -9.07 -8.03
CA VAL A 409 -15.52 -8.73 -9.45
C VAL A 409 -14.51 -7.64 -9.83
N SER A 410 -14.45 -6.54 -9.07
CA SER A 410 -13.54 -5.44 -9.38
C SER A 410 -12.07 -5.85 -9.24
N PHE A 411 -11.72 -6.71 -8.28
CA PHE A 411 -10.37 -7.24 -8.14
C PHE A 411 -9.95 -8.03 -9.39
N ASP A 412 -10.74 -9.01 -9.80
CA ASP A 412 -10.43 -9.85 -10.96
C ASP A 412 -10.40 -9.05 -12.26
N LEU A 413 -11.30 -8.07 -12.45
CA LEU A 413 -11.29 -7.17 -13.60
C LEU A 413 -10.04 -6.28 -13.64
N VAL A 414 -9.55 -5.79 -12.50
CA VAL A 414 -8.28 -5.04 -12.42
C VAL A 414 -7.11 -5.93 -12.81
N MET A 415 -7.07 -7.19 -12.36
CA MET A 415 -6.03 -8.14 -12.77
C MET A 415 -6.02 -8.35 -14.29
N LEU A 416 -7.20 -8.53 -14.90
CA LEU A 416 -7.33 -8.69 -16.37
C LEU A 416 -6.94 -7.40 -17.12
N ALA A 417 -7.30 -6.22 -16.60
CA ALA A 417 -6.92 -4.95 -17.20
C ALA A 417 -5.40 -4.74 -17.17
N LEU A 418 -4.74 -5.08 -16.04
CA LEU A 418 -3.29 -5.06 -15.93
C LEU A 418 -2.65 -6.07 -16.90
N ALA A 419 -3.16 -7.29 -16.98
CA ALA A 419 -2.69 -8.29 -17.93
C ALA A 419 -2.75 -7.78 -19.37
N ALA A 420 -3.88 -7.20 -19.79
CA ALA A 420 -4.05 -6.62 -21.11
C ALA A 420 -3.08 -5.45 -21.37
N GLY A 421 -2.89 -4.57 -20.37
CA GLY A 421 -1.93 -3.47 -20.46
C GLY A 421 -0.49 -3.94 -20.67
N PHE A 422 -0.05 -4.91 -19.87
CA PHE A 422 1.29 -5.50 -19.99
C PHE A 422 1.46 -6.30 -21.29
N ALA A 423 0.44 -7.05 -21.75
CA ALA A 423 0.45 -7.75 -23.03
C ALA A 423 0.61 -6.77 -24.21
N LYS A 424 -0.14 -5.66 -24.19
CA LYS A 424 -0.01 -4.58 -25.19
C LYS A 424 1.40 -3.96 -25.16
N GLY A 425 1.96 -3.75 -23.96
CA GLY A 425 3.33 -3.29 -23.78
C GLY A 425 4.36 -4.25 -24.36
N ALA A 426 4.24 -5.54 -24.08
CA ALA A 426 5.09 -6.62 -24.59
C ALA A 426 5.06 -6.67 -26.14
N HIS A 427 3.86 -6.66 -26.71
CA HIS A 427 3.67 -6.67 -28.16
C HIS A 427 4.32 -5.45 -28.84
N LYS A 428 4.13 -4.25 -28.28
CA LYS A 428 4.74 -3.01 -28.80
C LYS A 428 6.26 -3.01 -28.68
N ALA A 429 6.81 -3.56 -27.60
CA ALA A 429 8.26 -3.70 -27.42
C ALA A 429 8.86 -4.71 -28.41
N ALA A 430 8.15 -5.81 -28.67
CA ALA A 430 8.57 -6.82 -29.65
C ALA A 430 8.59 -6.26 -31.09
N ARG A 431 7.55 -5.53 -31.51
CA ARG A 431 7.48 -4.90 -32.82
C ARG A 431 8.61 -3.92 -33.10
N LYS A 432 8.91 -3.03 -32.17
CA LYS A 432 10.04 -2.08 -32.31
C LYS A 432 11.39 -2.77 -32.55
N ARG A 433 11.55 -3.98 -32.06
CA ARG A 433 12.76 -4.77 -32.28
C ARG A 433 12.88 -5.28 -33.71
N VAL A 434 11.77 -5.63 -34.34
CA VAL A 434 11.74 -6.14 -35.74
C VAL A 434 12.00 -5.00 -36.73
N GLU A 435 11.52 -3.80 -36.44
CA GLU A 435 11.63 -2.60 -37.28
C GLU A 435 12.99 -1.87 -37.14
N ALA A 436 13.82 -2.21 -36.13
CA ALA A 436 15.16 -1.64 -36.04
C ALA A 436 16.00 -2.06 -37.24
N PRO A 437 16.59 -1.14 -38.04
CA PRO A 437 17.38 -1.49 -39.22
C PRO A 437 18.49 -2.46 -38.81
N ARG A 438 18.58 -3.58 -39.52
CA ARG A 438 19.81 -4.41 -39.52
C ARG A 438 20.93 -3.48 -39.96
N THR A 439 21.83 -3.12 -39.06
CA THR A 439 23.05 -2.39 -39.41
C THR A 439 23.73 -3.14 -40.52
N THR A 440 23.62 -2.63 -41.76
CA THR A 440 24.43 -3.09 -42.88
C THR A 440 25.86 -2.89 -42.46
N ARG A 441 26.57 -3.99 -42.33
CA ARG A 441 28.02 -4.05 -42.12
C ARG A 441 28.63 -3.18 -43.23
N ARG A 442 29.16 -1.98 -42.85
CA ARG A 442 29.93 -1.15 -43.77
C ARG A 442 31.06 -2.02 -44.31
N LYS A 443 31.03 -2.31 -45.60
CA LYS A 443 32.16 -2.93 -46.31
C LYS A 443 33.41 -2.06 -46.06
N PRO A 444 34.58 -2.66 -45.81
CA PRO A 444 35.81 -1.89 -45.77
C PRO A 444 35.95 -1.16 -47.10
N GLN A 445 36.17 0.13 -47.08
CA GLN A 445 36.64 0.87 -48.26
C GLN A 445 38.03 0.34 -48.58
N GLU A 446 38.14 -0.37 -49.71
CA GLU A 446 39.43 -0.68 -50.31
C GLU A 446 40.17 0.64 -50.53
N ALA A 447 41.34 0.74 -49.90
CA ALA A 447 42.28 1.82 -50.15
C ALA A 447 42.69 1.76 -51.65
N MET A 448 42.20 2.68 -52.41
CA MET A 448 42.82 2.93 -53.74
C MET A 448 44.18 3.57 -53.50
N THR A 449 45.22 2.74 -53.66
CA THR A 449 46.58 3.21 -53.93
C THR A 449 46.65 3.69 -55.37
N ALA A 450 46.96 4.94 -55.58
CA ALA A 450 47.65 5.46 -56.75
C ALA A 450 48.55 6.60 -56.29
#